data_a9fabde473b5f8d780578c6cf67dbf90
#
_entry.id   a9fabde473b5f8d780578c6cf67dbf90
#
_cell.length_a   1.000
_cell.length_b   1.000
_cell.length_c   1.000
_cell.angle_alpha   90.00
_cell.angle_beta   90.00
_cell.angle_gamma   90.00
#
_symmetry.space_group_name_H-M   'P 1'
#
loop_
_entity.id
_entity.type
_entity.pdbx_description
1 polymer ?
#
loop_
_entity_poly.entity_id
_entity_poly.type
_entity_poly.pdbx_seq_one_letter_code
_entity_poly.pdbx_strand_id
1 'polypeptide(L)'
;WDSLIVEMVILAAIIFFSVYLEHWIFRMREKEKENKERKYLIIFIDNDLKQRLRFIDESEQFKDYKPFFTDMWDAVVLAGKHPLLPFNLFQNLQRTYAWMKYYNSEIDAKNKGNNIDEKVFQELLQDVRKQINGSIALLQTELK
;
A
#
# COMPACT_ATOMS: atom_id res chain seq x y z
N TRP A 1 44.96 -33.81 -28.19
CA TRP A 1 44.03 -32.79 -28.68
C TRP A 1 42.61 -33.02 -28.18
N ASP A 2 42.09 -34.23 -28.31
CA ASP A 2 40.71 -34.50 -27.89
C ASP A 2 40.50 -34.34 -26.38
N SER A 3 41.50 -34.74 -25.55
CA SER A 3 41.40 -34.57 -24.08
C SER A 3 41.49 -33.09 -23.68
N LEU A 4 42.27 -32.28 -24.38
CA LEU A 4 42.38 -30.85 -24.13
C LEU A 4 41.08 -30.13 -24.47
N ILE A 5 40.46 -30.47 -25.59
CA ILE A 5 39.18 -29.90 -26.00
C ILE A 5 38.09 -30.29 -25.00
N VAL A 6 38.06 -31.54 -24.55
CA VAL A 6 37.09 -32.00 -23.56
C VAL A 6 37.27 -31.26 -22.24
N GLU A 7 38.52 -31.07 -21.78
CA GLU A 7 38.79 -30.30 -20.57
C GLU A 7 38.33 -28.85 -20.67
N MET A 8 38.57 -28.21 -21.83
CA MET A 8 38.12 -26.84 -22.08
C MET A 8 36.60 -26.71 -22.08
N VAL A 9 35.90 -27.69 -22.68
CA VAL A 9 34.44 -27.71 -22.71
C VAL A 9 33.87 -27.89 -21.30
N ILE A 10 34.45 -28.78 -20.50
CA ILE A 10 34.03 -29.01 -19.11
C ILE A 10 34.23 -27.76 -18.29
N LEU A 11 35.39 -27.09 -18.39
CA LEU A 11 35.66 -25.84 -17.68
C LEU A 11 34.67 -24.73 -18.09
N ALA A 12 34.40 -24.58 -19.37
CA ALA A 12 33.43 -23.62 -19.88
C ALA A 12 32.02 -23.91 -19.33
N ALA A 13 31.63 -25.17 -19.30
CA ALA A 13 30.33 -25.60 -18.76
C ALA A 13 30.21 -25.29 -17.24
N ILE A 14 31.28 -25.56 -16.48
CA ILE A 14 31.31 -25.25 -15.04
C ILE A 14 31.18 -23.76 -14.80
N ILE A 15 31.92 -22.92 -15.50
CA ILE A 15 31.88 -21.47 -15.40
C ILE A 15 30.49 -20.96 -15.74
N PHE A 16 29.92 -21.41 -16.84
CA PHE A 16 28.60 -21.02 -17.31
C PHE A 16 27.50 -21.40 -16.32
N PHE A 17 27.58 -22.60 -15.77
CA PHE A 17 26.64 -23.10 -14.77
C PHE A 17 26.75 -22.30 -13.46
N SER A 18 27.97 -21.97 -13.03
CA SER A 18 28.22 -21.18 -11.84
C SER A 18 27.61 -19.76 -11.95
N VAL A 19 27.82 -19.11 -13.09
CA VAL A 19 27.25 -17.78 -13.38
C VAL A 19 25.72 -17.84 -13.41
N TYR A 20 25.17 -18.87 -14.07
CA TYR A 20 23.73 -19.07 -14.12
C TYR A 20 23.13 -19.28 -12.72
N LEU A 21 23.79 -20.10 -11.91
CA LEU A 21 23.36 -20.41 -10.54
C LEU A 21 23.38 -19.17 -9.65
N GLU A 22 24.46 -18.38 -9.73
CA GLU A 22 24.57 -17.11 -9.01
C GLU A 22 23.45 -16.14 -9.39
N HIS A 23 23.18 -16.02 -10.68
CA HIS A 23 22.12 -15.15 -11.19
C HIS A 23 20.74 -15.61 -10.72
N TRP A 24 20.50 -16.93 -10.71
CA TRP A 24 19.25 -17.52 -10.24
C TRP A 24 19.05 -17.31 -8.75
N ILE A 25 20.09 -17.50 -7.93
CA ILE A 25 20.07 -17.24 -6.48
C ILE A 25 19.80 -15.77 -6.21
N PHE A 26 20.46 -14.88 -6.94
CA PHE A 26 20.27 -13.44 -6.82
C PHE A 26 18.81 -13.03 -7.10
N ARG A 27 18.23 -13.55 -8.17
CA ARG A 27 16.81 -13.31 -8.50
C ARG A 27 15.87 -13.83 -7.43
N MET A 28 16.13 -15.00 -6.88
CA MET A 28 15.31 -15.56 -5.80
C MET A 28 15.36 -14.69 -4.55
N ARG A 29 16.54 -14.21 -4.18
CA ARG A 29 16.72 -13.33 -3.02
C ARG A 29 16.01 -12.00 -3.20
N GLU A 30 16.07 -11.43 -4.39
CA GLU A 30 15.33 -10.20 -4.68
C GLU A 30 13.83 -10.39 -4.61
N LYS A 31 13.31 -11.50 -5.16
CA LYS A 31 11.88 -11.84 -5.05
C LYS A 31 11.43 -12.01 -3.61
N GLU A 32 12.21 -12.71 -2.79
CA GLU A 32 11.91 -12.87 -1.37
C GLU A 32 11.89 -11.54 -0.65
N LYS A 33 12.85 -10.67 -0.95
CA LYS A 33 12.93 -9.33 -0.36
C LYS A 33 11.72 -8.49 -0.76
N GLU A 34 11.34 -8.48 -2.04
CA GLU A 34 10.15 -7.78 -2.52
C GLU A 34 8.87 -8.31 -1.86
N ASN A 35 8.74 -9.63 -1.74
CA ASN A 35 7.57 -10.25 -1.11
C ASN A 35 7.45 -9.86 0.37
N LYS A 36 8.57 -9.78 1.09
CA LYS A 36 8.60 -9.31 2.48
C LYS A 36 8.21 -7.84 2.57
N GLU A 37 8.78 -6.99 1.72
CA GLU A 37 8.49 -5.56 1.70
C GLU A 37 7.01 -5.32 1.37
N ARG A 38 6.46 -6.06 0.41
CA ARG A 38 5.03 -6.00 0.05
C ARG A 38 4.16 -6.36 1.25
N LYS A 39 4.47 -7.47 1.92
CA LYS A 39 3.72 -7.94 3.07
C LYS A 39 3.73 -6.92 4.21
N TYR A 40 4.90 -6.37 4.53
CA TYR A 40 5.02 -5.35 5.57
C TYR A 40 4.24 -4.08 5.19
N LEU A 41 4.32 -3.67 3.93
CA LEU A 41 3.58 -2.51 3.44
C LEU A 41 2.07 -2.70 3.58
N ILE A 42 1.57 -3.88 3.20
CA ILE A 42 0.14 -4.22 3.31
C ILE A 42 -0.31 -4.20 4.76
N ILE A 43 0.46 -4.80 5.67
CA ILE A 43 0.16 -4.81 7.10
C ILE A 43 0.14 -3.37 7.65
N PHE A 44 1.10 -2.56 7.25
CA PHE A 44 1.22 -1.18 7.68
C PHE A 44 0.02 -0.33 7.25
N ILE A 45 -0.41 -0.48 5.98
CA ILE A 45 -1.58 0.21 5.44
C ILE A 45 -2.86 -0.28 6.13
N ASP A 46 -2.99 -1.60 6.34
CA ASP A 46 -4.13 -2.18 7.03
C ASP A 46 -4.28 -1.60 8.44
N ASN A 47 -3.19 -1.49 9.17
CA ASN A 47 -3.18 -0.89 10.50
C ASN A 47 -3.58 0.59 10.45
N ASP A 48 -3.10 1.35 9.47
CA ASP A 48 -3.45 2.75 9.31
C ASP A 48 -4.95 2.92 9.05
N LEU A 49 -5.51 2.12 8.16
CA LEU A 49 -6.94 2.19 7.84
C LEU A 49 -7.81 1.80 9.05
N LYS A 50 -7.39 0.83 9.84
CA LYS A 50 -8.09 0.47 11.07
C LYS A 50 -8.09 1.60 12.08
N GLN A 51 -6.98 2.34 12.20
CA GLN A 51 -6.91 3.54 13.02
C GLN A 51 -7.84 4.63 12.50
N ARG A 52 -7.96 4.78 11.19
CA ARG A 52 -8.90 5.74 10.58
C ARG A 52 -10.36 5.35 10.86
N LEU A 53 -10.68 4.05 10.91
CA LEU A 53 -12.02 3.60 11.33
C LEU A 53 -12.34 4.01 12.77
N ARG A 54 -11.39 3.82 13.68
CA ARG A 54 -11.55 4.26 15.08
C ARG A 54 -11.75 5.77 15.16
N PHE A 55 -11.02 6.52 14.35
CA PHE A 55 -11.17 7.97 14.24
C PHE A 55 -12.59 8.36 13.81
N ILE A 56 -13.18 7.63 12.86
CA ILE A 56 -14.57 7.85 12.44
C ILE A 56 -15.52 7.60 13.60
N ASP A 57 -15.35 6.48 14.31
CA ASP A 57 -16.19 6.14 15.47
C ASP A 57 -16.13 7.22 16.55
N GLU A 58 -14.95 7.72 16.85
CA GLU A 58 -14.75 8.81 17.81
C GLU A 58 -15.40 10.11 17.34
N SER A 59 -15.25 10.45 16.07
CA SER A 59 -15.85 11.64 15.48
C SER A 59 -17.37 11.61 15.58
N GLU A 60 -17.98 10.46 15.33
CA GLU A 60 -19.43 10.28 15.46
C GLU A 60 -19.90 10.33 16.91
N GLN A 61 -19.14 9.67 17.80
CA GLN A 61 -19.50 9.61 19.23
C GLN A 61 -19.45 10.98 19.89
N PHE A 62 -18.42 11.76 19.62
CA PHE A 62 -18.21 13.07 20.25
C PHE A 62 -18.70 14.24 19.40
N LYS A 63 -19.19 13.97 18.18
CA LYS A 63 -19.61 14.99 17.19
C LYS A 63 -18.51 16.03 16.95
N ASP A 64 -17.27 15.57 16.97
CA ASP A 64 -16.08 16.39 16.77
C ASP A 64 -15.45 16.00 15.41
N TYR A 65 -15.67 16.83 14.40
CA TYR A 65 -15.27 16.56 13.03
C TYR A 65 -13.92 17.21 12.76
N LYS A 66 -12.86 16.38 12.83
CA LYS A 66 -11.48 16.78 12.55
C LYS A 66 -11.00 16.14 11.25
N PRO A 67 -9.97 16.74 10.58
CA PRO A 67 -9.44 16.16 9.37
C PRO A 67 -8.74 14.82 9.62
N PHE A 68 -8.81 13.94 8.62
CA PHE A 68 -8.08 12.68 8.62
C PHE A 68 -6.58 12.91 8.44
N PHE A 69 -5.80 12.07 9.08
CA PHE A 69 -4.36 11.99 8.84
C PHE A 69 -4.11 11.11 7.60
N THR A 70 -3.56 11.71 6.54
CA THR A 70 -3.29 11.02 5.26
C THR A 70 -1.81 10.97 4.90
N ASP A 71 -0.94 11.49 5.77
CA ASP A 71 0.49 11.63 5.49
C ASP A 71 1.19 10.28 5.27
N MET A 72 0.72 9.21 5.91
CA MET A 72 1.30 7.88 5.73
C MET A 72 1.17 7.41 4.29
N TRP A 73 -0.01 7.54 3.68
CA TRP A 73 -0.20 7.17 2.28
C TRP A 73 0.62 8.06 1.34
N ASP A 74 0.63 9.35 1.58
CA ASP A 74 1.43 10.28 0.80
C ASP A 74 2.93 9.92 0.88
N ALA A 75 3.40 9.53 2.06
CA ALA A 75 4.78 9.06 2.25
C ALA A 75 5.08 7.78 1.47
N VAL A 76 4.14 6.83 1.43
CA VAL A 76 4.28 5.58 0.65
C VAL A 76 4.44 5.89 -0.83
N VAL A 77 3.62 6.79 -1.37
CA VAL A 77 3.67 7.18 -2.79
C VAL A 77 4.97 7.94 -3.09
N LEU A 78 5.35 8.91 -2.24
CA LEU A 78 6.58 9.69 -2.41
C LEU A 78 7.84 8.84 -2.32
N ALA A 79 7.84 7.82 -1.45
CA ALA A 79 8.95 6.88 -1.33
C ALA A 79 9.04 5.88 -2.48
N GLY A 80 8.09 5.92 -3.43
CA GLY A 80 8.08 5.02 -4.57
C GLY A 80 7.76 3.57 -4.20
N LYS A 81 7.07 3.34 -3.09
CA LYS A 81 6.72 1.99 -2.61
C LYS A 81 5.40 1.46 -3.17
N HIS A 82 4.57 2.33 -3.77
CA HIS A 82 3.29 1.94 -4.33
C HIS A 82 3.36 0.88 -5.44
N PRO A 83 4.44 0.76 -6.27
CA PRO A 83 4.51 -0.33 -7.25
C PRO A 83 4.63 -1.73 -6.65
N LEU A 84 4.93 -1.85 -5.36
CA LEU A 84 4.91 -3.14 -4.65
C LEU A 84 3.49 -3.69 -4.49
N LEU A 85 2.49 -2.82 -4.57
CA LEU A 85 1.08 -3.20 -4.43
C LEU A 85 0.52 -3.66 -5.77
N PRO A 86 -0.38 -4.68 -5.79
CA PRO A 86 -1.16 -4.97 -6.99
C PRO A 86 -1.91 -3.74 -7.47
N PHE A 87 -2.03 -3.58 -8.78
CA PHE A 87 -2.60 -2.37 -9.37
C PHE A 87 -4.03 -2.09 -8.88
N ASN A 88 -4.86 -3.14 -8.78
CA ASN A 88 -6.24 -2.99 -8.29
C ASN A 88 -6.28 -2.49 -6.85
N LEU A 89 -5.38 -3.00 -6.01
CA LEU A 89 -5.27 -2.57 -4.62
C LEU A 89 -4.79 -1.13 -4.53
N PHE A 90 -3.78 -0.77 -5.32
CA PHE A 90 -3.28 0.60 -5.39
C PHE A 90 -4.39 1.58 -5.77
N GLN A 91 -5.16 1.28 -6.83
CA GLN A 91 -6.27 2.13 -7.26
C GLN A 91 -7.33 2.30 -6.17
N ASN A 92 -7.66 1.20 -5.50
CA ASN A 92 -8.65 1.23 -4.42
C ASN A 92 -8.17 2.07 -3.23
N LEU A 93 -6.91 1.91 -2.83
CA LEU A 93 -6.30 2.71 -1.76
C LEU A 93 -6.22 4.18 -2.14
N GLN A 94 -5.84 4.49 -3.36
CA GLN A 94 -5.79 5.85 -3.86
C GLN A 94 -7.16 6.52 -3.76
N ARG A 95 -8.22 5.81 -4.13
CA ARG A 95 -9.60 6.29 -4.02
C ARG A 95 -10.00 6.50 -2.56
N THR A 96 -9.66 5.56 -1.67
CA THR A 96 -9.98 5.65 -0.25
C THR A 96 -9.34 6.88 0.39
N TYR A 97 -8.05 7.09 0.15
CA TYR A 97 -7.36 8.27 0.69
C TYR A 97 -7.82 9.57 0.01
N ALA A 98 -8.24 9.51 -1.25
CA ALA A 98 -8.86 10.67 -1.92
C ALA A 98 -10.18 11.07 -1.24
N TRP A 99 -11.01 10.11 -0.83
CA TRP A 99 -12.23 10.39 -0.06
C TRP A 99 -11.91 11.05 1.28
N MET A 100 -10.85 10.60 1.97
CA MET A 100 -10.40 11.24 3.20
C MET A 100 -9.98 12.69 2.96
N LYS A 101 -9.23 12.92 1.89
CA LYS A 101 -8.78 14.28 1.52
C LYS A 101 -9.94 15.18 1.13
N TYR A 102 -10.95 14.63 0.45
CA TYR A 102 -12.16 15.35 0.14
C TYR A 102 -12.90 15.77 1.42
N TYR A 103 -13.05 14.86 2.37
CA TYR A 103 -13.62 15.18 3.67
C TYR A 103 -12.81 16.28 4.37
N ASN A 104 -11.49 16.20 4.33
CA ASN A 104 -10.61 17.21 4.91
C ASN A 104 -10.83 18.59 4.28
N SER A 105 -11.05 18.64 2.95
CA SER A 105 -11.32 19.90 2.26
C SER A 105 -12.65 20.51 2.68
N GLU A 106 -13.66 19.69 2.94
CA GLU A 106 -14.96 20.17 3.44
C GLU A 106 -14.84 20.72 4.85
N ILE A 107 -14.04 20.10 5.73
CA ILE A 107 -13.75 20.63 7.07
C ILE A 107 -13.04 21.96 6.97
N ASP A 108 -12.06 22.09 6.10
CA ASP A 108 -11.33 23.33 5.88
C ASP A 108 -12.27 24.45 5.40
N ALA A 109 -13.18 24.13 4.49
CA ALA A 109 -14.20 25.06 4.01
C ALA A 109 -15.12 25.54 5.15
N LYS A 110 -15.53 24.64 6.05
CA LYS A 110 -16.32 25.00 7.25
C LYS A 110 -15.55 25.96 8.14
N ASN A 111 -14.27 25.67 8.39
CA ASN A 111 -13.43 26.52 9.25
C ASN A 111 -13.20 27.91 8.66
N LYS A 112 -13.33 28.06 7.34
CA LYS A 112 -13.24 29.35 6.63
C LYS A 112 -14.55 30.13 6.58
N GLY A 113 -15.57 29.66 7.29
CA GLY A 113 -16.84 30.35 7.44
C GLY A 113 -17.95 29.93 6.48
N ASN A 114 -17.76 28.88 5.70
CA ASN A 114 -18.81 28.31 4.89
C ASN A 114 -19.77 27.50 5.76
N ASN A 115 -21.09 27.76 5.62
CA ASN A 115 -22.10 26.98 6.34
C ASN A 115 -22.26 25.61 5.67
N ILE A 116 -21.62 24.59 6.24
CA ILE A 116 -21.84 23.22 5.84
C ILE A 116 -22.63 22.53 6.94
N ASP A 117 -23.73 21.87 6.55
CA ASP A 117 -24.60 21.15 7.46
C ASP A 117 -23.84 19.96 8.08
N GLU A 118 -23.99 19.75 9.37
CA GLU A 118 -23.45 18.60 10.10
C GLU A 118 -23.86 17.27 9.46
N LYS A 119 -25.07 17.20 8.89
CA LYS A 119 -25.56 16.03 8.20
C LYS A 119 -24.67 15.65 6.99
N VAL A 120 -24.13 16.63 6.29
CA VAL A 120 -23.21 16.40 5.18
C VAL A 120 -21.94 15.71 5.66
N PHE A 121 -21.38 16.13 6.80
CA PHE A 121 -20.22 15.47 7.39
C PHE A 121 -20.51 14.04 7.81
N GLN A 122 -21.69 13.78 8.40
CA GLN A 122 -22.10 12.43 8.76
C GLN A 122 -22.21 11.53 7.56
N GLU A 123 -22.79 12.00 6.46
CA GLU A 123 -22.89 11.25 5.20
C GLU A 123 -21.51 10.99 4.59
N LEU A 124 -20.63 12.00 4.58
CA LEU A 124 -19.27 11.84 4.09
C LEU A 124 -18.48 10.83 4.93
N LEU A 125 -18.63 10.85 6.25
CA LEU A 125 -17.99 9.88 7.12
C LEU A 125 -18.44 8.46 6.83
N GLN A 126 -19.73 8.26 6.54
CA GLN A 126 -20.23 6.93 6.15
C GLN A 126 -19.66 6.49 4.81
N ASP A 127 -19.54 7.40 3.85
CA ASP A 127 -18.91 7.10 2.55
C ASP A 127 -17.43 6.74 2.71
N VAL A 128 -16.70 7.47 3.55
CA VAL A 128 -15.30 7.16 3.87
C VAL A 128 -15.19 5.81 4.58
N ARG A 129 -16.06 5.55 5.54
CA ARG A 129 -16.12 4.24 6.24
C ARG A 129 -16.29 3.09 5.26
N LYS A 130 -17.20 3.23 4.32
CA LYS A 130 -17.45 2.22 3.29
C LYS A 130 -16.21 1.99 2.43
N GLN A 131 -15.54 3.06 2.01
CA GLN A 131 -14.30 2.95 1.23
C GLN A 131 -13.18 2.27 2.03
N ILE A 132 -13.02 2.62 3.30
CA ILE A 132 -12.01 2.02 4.17
C ILE A 132 -12.28 0.53 4.36
N ASN A 133 -13.52 0.14 4.64
CA ASN A 133 -13.90 -1.26 4.81
C ASN A 133 -13.63 -2.08 3.54
N GLY A 134 -13.92 -1.53 2.38
CA GLY A 134 -13.61 -2.15 1.10
C GLY A 134 -12.11 -2.35 0.89
N SER A 135 -11.32 -1.35 1.24
CA SER A 135 -9.85 -1.43 1.16
C SER A 135 -9.28 -2.46 2.12
N ILE A 136 -9.77 -2.50 3.36
CA ILE A 136 -9.34 -3.50 4.35
C ILE A 136 -9.64 -4.91 3.85
N ALA A 137 -10.81 -5.14 3.27
CA ALA A 137 -11.16 -6.45 2.71
C ALA A 137 -10.18 -6.89 1.62
N LEU A 138 -9.79 -5.98 0.73
CA LEU A 138 -8.79 -6.25 -0.31
C LEU A 138 -7.41 -6.54 0.28
N LEU A 139 -6.99 -5.76 1.29
CA LEU A 139 -5.72 -5.96 1.98
C LEU A 139 -5.68 -7.34 2.66
N GLN A 140 -6.75 -7.73 3.32
CA GLN A 140 -6.86 -9.04 3.96
C GLN A 140 -6.77 -10.18 2.94
N THR A 141 -7.35 -10.01 1.76
CA THR A 141 -7.25 -10.98 0.67
C THR A 141 -5.79 -11.17 0.22
N GLU A 142 -5.03 -10.09 0.13
CA GLU A 142 -3.61 -10.15 -0.24
C GLU A 142 -2.72 -10.79 0.84
N LEU A 143 -3.14 -10.74 2.11
CA LEU A 143 -2.40 -11.36 3.21
C LEU A 143 -2.63 -12.87 3.33
N LYS A 144 -3.66 -13.39 2.69
CA LYS A 144 -3.91 -14.84 2.63
C LYS A 144 -3.06 -15.46 1.54
#